data_1f9dead9d27fb832726893df5489c6e1
#
_entry.id   1f9dead9d27fb832726893df5489c6e1
#
_cell.length_a   1.000
_cell.length_b   1.000
_cell.length_c   1.000
_cell.angle_alpha   90.00
_cell.angle_beta   90.00
_cell.angle_gamma   90.00
#
_symmetry.space_group_name_H-M   'P 1'
#
loop_
_entity.id
_entity.type
_entity.pdbx_description
1 polymer ?
#
loop_
_entity_poly.entity_id
_entity_poly.type
_entity_poly.pdbx_seq_one_letter_code
_entity_poly.pdbx_strand_id
1 'polypeptide(L)'
;MTTPEPRSAPVPDPTRVVIAEDEAIIRLDLKELLEEEGYEVVGETGRGDEAIELVRQNQPDLVILDIKMPGMDGLTAARHITSERLAAVLVLTAFSQRDLVEQARDAGALAYLVKPFQKSDLIPAIEMALGRYAELASLERDVGNLAERLEERKTIDRAKGVLMDQHGKTEQEAWRFLQQQAMHNRIKVHDVARRVVDGEVTP
;
A
#
# COMPACT_ATOMS: atom_id res chain seq x y z
N MET A 1 21.60 -6.45 45.28
CA MET A 1 21.05 -5.48 44.32
C MET A 1 21.31 -6.03 42.94
N THR A 2 20.33 -6.69 42.38
CA THR A 2 20.42 -7.34 41.05
C THR A 2 19.97 -6.28 40.02
N THR A 3 20.89 -5.85 39.18
CA THR A 3 20.61 -4.94 38.08
C THR A 3 19.67 -5.64 37.07
N PRO A 4 18.52 -5.06 36.70
CA PRO A 4 17.66 -5.68 35.70
C PRO A 4 18.37 -5.67 34.34
N GLU A 5 18.42 -6.82 33.68
CA GLU A 5 18.88 -6.91 32.27
C GLU A 5 18.02 -6.04 31.39
N PRO A 6 18.65 -5.33 30.43
CA PRO A 6 17.88 -4.55 29.44
C PRO A 6 17.03 -5.50 28.61
N ARG A 7 15.71 -5.28 28.59
CA ARG A 7 14.80 -5.96 27.68
C ARG A 7 15.28 -5.69 26.26
N SER A 8 15.61 -6.74 25.52
CA SER A 8 15.88 -6.63 24.09
C SER A 8 14.67 -6.00 23.41
N ALA A 9 14.91 -5.01 22.59
CA ALA A 9 13.88 -4.46 21.72
C ALA A 9 13.28 -5.59 20.87
N PRO A 10 11.97 -5.59 20.58
CA PRO A 10 11.39 -6.59 19.69
C PRO A 10 12.13 -6.55 18.35
N VAL A 11 12.63 -7.70 17.93
CA VAL A 11 13.20 -7.87 16.61
C VAL A 11 12.04 -7.61 15.63
N PRO A 12 12.16 -6.68 14.67
CA PRO A 12 11.12 -6.46 13.68
C PRO A 12 10.85 -7.78 12.94
N ASP A 13 9.58 -8.02 12.59
CA ASP A 13 9.20 -9.19 11.82
C ASP A 13 9.98 -9.20 10.50
N PRO A 14 10.45 -10.37 10.04
CA PRO A 14 11.21 -10.48 8.79
C PRO A 14 10.36 -10.02 7.61
N THR A 15 10.98 -9.29 6.66
CA THR A 15 10.34 -8.91 5.41
C THR A 15 9.98 -10.14 4.60
N ARG A 16 8.72 -10.27 4.22
CA ARG A 16 8.16 -11.44 3.54
C ARG A 16 8.23 -11.29 2.03
N VAL A 17 8.80 -12.27 1.35
CA VAL A 17 9.10 -12.22 -0.09
C VAL A 17 8.46 -13.40 -0.82
N VAL A 18 7.86 -13.13 -1.98
CA VAL A 18 7.48 -14.15 -2.97
C VAL A 18 8.45 -14.06 -4.15
N ILE A 19 8.90 -15.21 -4.65
CA ILE A 19 9.80 -15.33 -5.80
C ILE A 19 9.05 -15.98 -6.96
N ALA A 20 9.12 -15.37 -8.15
CA ALA A 20 8.64 -15.96 -9.39
C ALA A 20 9.78 -15.95 -10.42
N GLU A 21 10.36 -17.13 -10.70
CA GLU A 21 11.52 -17.35 -11.56
C GLU A 21 11.41 -18.75 -12.15
N ASP A 22 11.41 -18.88 -13.46
CA ASP A 22 11.21 -20.19 -14.12
C ASP A 22 12.47 -21.07 -14.09
N GLU A 23 13.65 -20.49 -14.05
CA GLU A 23 14.90 -21.21 -13.91
C GLU A 23 15.13 -21.66 -12.47
N ALA A 24 14.94 -22.96 -12.19
CA ALA A 24 14.98 -23.51 -10.84
C ALA A 24 16.32 -23.23 -10.09
N ILE A 25 17.44 -23.18 -10.81
CA ILE A 25 18.76 -22.89 -10.22
C ILE A 25 18.80 -21.43 -9.75
N ILE A 26 18.39 -20.50 -10.60
CA ILE A 26 18.36 -19.06 -10.24
C ILE A 26 17.39 -18.82 -9.09
N ARG A 27 16.24 -19.48 -9.10
CA ARG A 27 15.24 -19.39 -8.03
C ARG A 27 15.80 -19.87 -6.69
N LEU A 28 16.54 -20.99 -6.71
CA LEU A 28 17.17 -21.53 -5.49
C LEU A 28 18.25 -20.59 -4.95
N ASP A 29 19.17 -20.12 -5.82
CA ASP A 29 20.22 -19.18 -5.44
C ASP A 29 19.62 -17.88 -4.85
N LEU A 30 18.56 -17.36 -5.48
CA LEU A 30 17.86 -16.18 -5.01
C LEU A 30 17.23 -16.39 -3.61
N LYS A 31 16.62 -17.56 -3.39
CA LYS A 31 16.06 -17.93 -2.11
C LYS A 31 17.12 -17.98 -1.02
N GLU A 32 18.24 -18.69 -1.27
CA GLU A 32 19.35 -18.81 -0.32
C GLU A 32 19.93 -17.43 0.03
N LEU A 33 20.14 -16.55 -0.97
CA LEU A 33 20.63 -15.19 -0.74
C LEU A 33 19.66 -14.35 0.13
N LEU A 34 18.37 -14.48 -0.09
CA LEU A 34 17.36 -13.76 0.68
C LEU A 34 17.28 -14.25 2.13
N GLU A 35 17.26 -15.57 2.34
CA GLU A 35 17.22 -16.18 3.66
C GLU A 35 18.48 -15.88 4.48
N GLU A 36 19.66 -15.85 3.86
CA GLU A 36 20.92 -15.42 4.50
C GLU A 36 20.88 -13.97 5.00
N GLU A 37 20.14 -13.09 4.32
CA GLU A 37 19.98 -11.68 4.72
C GLU A 37 18.80 -11.44 5.65
N GLY A 38 18.12 -12.51 6.08
CA GLY A 38 17.04 -12.42 7.05
C GLY A 38 15.67 -12.10 6.46
N TYR A 39 15.50 -12.20 5.14
CA TYR A 39 14.19 -12.17 4.50
C TYR A 39 13.49 -13.52 4.65
N GLU A 40 12.16 -13.53 4.72
CA GLU A 40 11.37 -14.75 4.77
C GLU A 40 10.74 -15.03 3.40
N VAL A 41 11.17 -16.10 2.72
CA VAL A 41 10.58 -16.52 1.45
C VAL A 41 9.29 -17.30 1.74
N VAL A 42 8.15 -16.65 1.54
CA VAL A 42 6.81 -17.19 1.86
C VAL A 42 6.13 -17.91 0.69
N GLY A 43 6.74 -17.85 -0.48
CA GLY A 43 6.25 -18.56 -1.67
C GLY A 43 7.21 -18.48 -2.82
N GLU A 44 7.23 -19.52 -3.65
CA GLU A 44 8.08 -19.61 -4.85
C GLU A 44 7.34 -20.32 -5.99
N THR A 45 7.51 -19.83 -7.20
CA THR A 45 6.94 -20.42 -8.41
C THR A 45 7.81 -20.15 -9.65
N GLY A 46 7.55 -20.89 -10.72
CA GLY A 46 8.12 -20.64 -12.04
C GLY A 46 7.14 -20.00 -13.03
N ARG A 47 5.99 -19.48 -12.56
CA ARG A 47 4.90 -19.02 -13.42
C ARG A 47 4.29 -17.71 -12.92
N GLY A 48 4.02 -16.78 -13.85
CA GLY A 48 3.46 -15.48 -13.50
C GLY A 48 2.01 -15.52 -12.99
N ASP A 49 1.18 -16.42 -13.51
CA ASP A 49 -0.20 -16.61 -13.06
C ASP A 49 -0.25 -17.15 -11.61
N GLU A 50 0.61 -18.11 -11.27
CA GLU A 50 0.73 -18.62 -9.91
C GLU A 50 1.31 -17.57 -8.95
N ALA A 51 2.21 -16.70 -9.43
CA ALA A 51 2.79 -15.64 -8.61
C ALA A 51 1.70 -14.70 -8.05
N ILE A 52 0.71 -14.32 -8.86
CA ILE A 52 -0.40 -13.48 -8.43
C ILE A 52 -1.18 -14.16 -7.30
N GLU A 53 -1.48 -15.45 -7.44
CA GLU A 53 -2.21 -16.21 -6.43
C GLU A 53 -1.40 -16.35 -5.13
N LEU A 54 -0.09 -16.61 -5.23
CA LEU A 54 0.80 -16.67 -4.06
C LEU A 54 0.87 -15.32 -3.33
N VAL A 55 0.93 -14.21 -4.07
CA VAL A 55 0.92 -12.86 -3.49
C VAL A 55 -0.40 -12.58 -2.76
N ARG A 56 -1.54 -12.94 -3.35
CA ARG A 56 -2.86 -12.77 -2.70
C ARG A 56 -3.00 -13.61 -1.43
N GLN A 57 -2.53 -14.86 -1.46
CA GLN A 57 -2.63 -15.79 -0.34
C GLN A 57 -1.71 -15.43 0.82
N ASN A 58 -0.46 -15.08 0.50
CA ASN A 58 0.57 -14.86 1.51
C ASN A 58 0.69 -13.40 1.95
N GLN A 59 0.18 -12.43 1.18
CA GLN A 59 0.30 -10.99 1.45
C GLN A 59 1.75 -10.60 1.80
N PRO A 60 2.73 -10.83 0.89
CA PRO A 60 4.12 -10.49 1.12
C PRO A 60 4.34 -8.98 1.06
N ASP A 61 5.48 -8.54 1.58
CA ASP A 61 5.93 -7.15 1.45
C ASP A 61 6.51 -6.87 0.06
N LEU A 62 7.16 -7.89 -0.53
CA LEU A 62 7.85 -7.82 -1.81
C LEU A 62 7.55 -9.04 -2.66
N VAL A 63 7.44 -8.85 -3.97
CA VAL A 63 7.50 -9.91 -4.97
C VAL A 63 8.66 -9.63 -5.93
N ILE A 64 9.46 -10.65 -6.19
CA ILE A 64 10.54 -10.64 -7.18
C ILE A 64 10.07 -11.45 -8.38
N LEU A 65 10.00 -10.83 -9.56
CA LEU A 65 9.44 -11.41 -10.77
C LEU A 65 10.47 -11.44 -11.91
N ASP A 66 10.77 -12.61 -12.45
CA ASP A 66 11.43 -12.66 -13.76
C ASP A 66 10.46 -12.21 -14.86
N ILE A 67 10.98 -11.53 -15.89
CA ILE A 67 10.17 -11.10 -17.04
C ILE A 67 9.69 -12.29 -17.84
N LYS A 68 10.59 -13.25 -18.13
CA LYS A 68 10.29 -14.37 -19.02
C LYS A 68 9.87 -15.60 -18.23
N MET A 69 8.58 -15.82 -18.15
CA MET A 69 8.03 -17.02 -17.50
C MET A 69 6.99 -17.70 -18.39
N PRO A 70 6.81 -19.01 -18.28
CA PRO A 70 5.76 -19.74 -19.00
C PRO A 70 4.37 -19.31 -18.52
N GLY A 71 3.40 -19.34 -19.43
CA GLY A 71 2.02 -18.94 -19.18
C GLY A 71 1.86 -17.45 -19.21
N MET A 72 1.93 -16.78 -18.07
CA MET A 72 1.88 -15.33 -17.94
C MET A 72 3.30 -14.79 -17.74
N ASP A 73 3.69 -13.77 -18.52
CA ASP A 73 4.98 -13.08 -18.33
C ASP A 73 4.97 -12.22 -17.06
N GLY A 74 6.18 -11.95 -16.53
CA GLY A 74 6.34 -11.21 -15.28
C GLY A 74 5.89 -9.76 -15.34
N LEU A 75 5.92 -9.10 -16.49
CA LEU A 75 5.43 -7.72 -16.63
C LEU A 75 3.90 -7.67 -16.55
N THR A 76 3.24 -8.67 -17.10
CA THR A 76 1.77 -8.82 -16.96
C THR A 76 1.40 -9.14 -15.51
N ALA A 77 2.12 -10.05 -14.84
CA ALA A 77 1.94 -10.32 -13.42
C ALA A 77 2.18 -9.06 -12.57
N ALA A 78 3.24 -8.29 -12.85
CA ALA A 78 3.56 -7.04 -12.19
C ALA A 78 2.39 -6.04 -12.27
N ARG A 79 1.79 -5.85 -13.47
CA ARG A 79 0.62 -4.95 -13.64
C ARG A 79 -0.55 -5.36 -12.76
N HIS A 80 -0.85 -6.65 -12.65
CA HIS A 80 -1.92 -7.12 -11.77
C HIS A 80 -1.62 -6.83 -10.30
N ILE A 81 -0.43 -7.20 -9.84
CA ILE A 81 -0.01 -7.01 -8.44
C ILE A 81 0.01 -5.52 -8.06
N THR A 82 0.54 -4.66 -8.94
CA THR A 82 0.62 -3.21 -8.68
C THR A 82 -0.73 -2.51 -8.77
N SER A 83 -1.60 -2.92 -9.72
CA SER A 83 -2.95 -2.33 -9.83
C SER A 83 -3.83 -2.62 -8.62
N GLU A 84 -3.67 -3.78 -8.00
CA GLU A 84 -4.34 -4.19 -6.77
C GLU A 84 -3.56 -3.78 -5.50
N ARG A 85 -2.36 -3.23 -5.63
CA ARG A 85 -1.48 -2.79 -4.51
C ARG A 85 -1.18 -3.90 -3.50
N LEU A 86 -0.89 -5.07 -4.01
CA LEU A 86 -0.73 -6.26 -3.16
C LEU A 86 0.65 -6.33 -2.50
N ALA A 87 1.70 -5.87 -3.19
CA ALA A 87 3.10 -5.91 -2.72
C ALA A 87 3.98 -4.95 -3.50
N ALA A 88 5.17 -4.64 -2.98
CA ALA A 88 6.24 -4.05 -3.78
C ALA A 88 6.69 -5.01 -4.88
N VAL A 89 7.01 -4.48 -6.08
CA VAL A 89 7.46 -5.30 -7.21
C VAL A 89 8.89 -4.96 -7.59
N LEU A 90 9.77 -5.98 -7.60
CA LEU A 90 11.10 -5.96 -8.18
C LEU A 90 11.14 -6.90 -9.38
N VAL A 91 11.59 -6.41 -10.53
CA VAL A 91 11.66 -7.21 -11.76
C VAL A 91 13.07 -7.66 -12.02
N LEU A 92 13.25 -8.97 -12.29
CA LEU A 92 14.50 -9.54 -12.81
C LEU A 92 14.46 -9.56 -14.34
N THR A 93 15.59 -9.28 -14.97
CA THR A 93 15.70 -9.28 -16.44
C THR A 93 17.06 -9.79 -16.91
N ALA A 94 17.08 -10.61 -17.94
CA ALA A 94 18.32 -11.04 -18.59
C ALA A 94 18.93 -9.96 -19.51
N PHE A 95 18.23 -8.85 -19.74
CA PHE A 95 18.60 -7.84 -20.71
C PHE A 95 18.57 -6.43 -20.09
N SER A 96 19.66 -5.70 -20.30
CA SER A 96 19.78 -4.27 -19.98
C SER A 96 19.17 -3.35 -21.06
N GLN A 97 18.28 -3.90 -21.92
CA GLN A 97 17.67 -3.11 -22.99
C GLN A 97 16.72 -2.07 -22.40
N ARG A 98 16.91 -0.84 -22.85
CA ARG A 98 16.16 0.33 -22.37
C ARG A 98 14.64 0.12 -22.44
N ASP A 99 14.18 -0.53 -23.49
CA ASP A 99 12.76 -0.80 -23.73
C ASP A 99 12.13 -1.69 -22.64
N LEU A 100 12.88 -2.69 -22.12
CA LEU A 100 12.38 -3.56 -21.06
C LEU A 100 12.35 -2.86 -19.69
N VAL A 101 13.29 -1.96 -19.44
CA VAL A 101 13.28 -1.12 -18.23
C VAL A 101 12.10 -0.18 -18.25
N GLU A 102 11.79 0.43 -19.40
CA GLU A 102 10.61 1.29 -19.57
C GLU A 102 9.32 0.48 -19.38
N GLN A 103 9.22 -0.71 -19.95
CA GLN A 103 8.07 -1.59 -19.75
C GLN A 103 7.89 -2.04 -18.29
N ALA A 104 8.99 -2.34 -17.57
CA ALA A 104 8.94 -2.68 -16.15
C ALA A 104 8.41 -1.50 -15.32
N ARG A 105 8.90 -0.29 -15.58
CA ARG A 105 8.39 0.93 -14.95
C ARG A 105 6.90 1.14 -15.24
N ASP A 106 6.48 0.99 -16.50
CA ASP A 106 5.08 1.17 -16.92
C ASP A 106 4.16 0.06 -16.37
N ALA A 107 4.72 -1.10 -16.01
CA ALA A 107 4.05 -2.15 -15.25
C ALA A 107 3.97 -1.85 -13.73
N GLY A 108 4.56 -0.73 -13.28
CA GLY A 108 4.55 -0.32 -11.87
C GLY A 108 5.64 -0.96 -11.02
N ALA A 109 6.65 -1.61 -11.64
CA ALA A 109 7.81 -2.11 -10.89
C ALA A 109 8.57 -0.95 -10.23
N LEU A 110 8.92 -1.12 -8.97
CA LEU A 110 9.60 -0.09 -8.17
C LEU A 110 11.11 -0.19 -8.24
N ALA A 111 11.63 -1.36 -8.61
CA ALA A 111 13.02 -1.61 -8.93
C ALA A 111 13.14 -2.68 -10.01
N TYR A 112 14.31 -2.74 -10.65
CA TYR A 112 14.66 -3.82 -11.55
C TYR A 112 16.11 -4.23 -11.30
N LEU A 113 16.46 -5.49 -11.63
CA LEU A 113 17.79 -6.05 -11.48
C LEU A 113 18.14 -6.87 -12.70
N VAL A 114 19.35 -6.69 -13.23
CA VAL A 114 19.84 -7.38 -14.44
C VAL A 114 20.59 -8.65 -14.06
N LYS A 115 20.24 -9.76 -14.68
CA LYS A 115 20.95 -11.05 -14.54
C LYS A 115 22.25 -11.07 -15.39
N PRO A 116 23.35 -11.63 -14.91
CA PRO A 116 23.57 -12.17 -13.57
C PRO A 116 23.78 -11.04 -12.53
N PHE A 117 23.27 -11.21 -11.34
CA PHE A 117 23.38 -10.26 -10.23
C PHE A 117 24.15 -10.87 -9.05
N GLN A 118 24.65 -10.02 -8.19
CA GLN A 118 25.29 -10.38 -6.94
C GLN A 118 24.44 -9.90 -5.75
N LYS A 119 24.75 -10.39 -4.57
CA LYS A 119 24.14 -9.97 -3.31
C LYS A 119 24.22 -8.43 -3.13
N SER A 120 25.38 -7.85 -3.48
CA SER A 120 25.61 -6.40 -3.46
C SER A 120 24.68 -5.58 -4.34
N ASP A 121 24.06 -6.21 -5.35
CA ASP A 121 23.12 -5.56 -6.27
C ASP A 121 21.67 -5.80 -5.82
N LEU A 122 21.40 -7.02 -5.33
CA LEU A 122 20.06 -7.46 -4.93
C LEU A 122 19.54 -6.68 -3.72
N ILE A 123 20.33 -6.61 -2.65
CA ILE A 123 19.86 -6.01 -1.39
C ILE A 123 19.50 -4.52 -1.53
N PRO A 124 20.35 -3.66 -2.16
CA PRO A 124 19.95 -2.28 -2.40
C PRO A 124 18.73 -2.13 -3.31
N ALA A 125 18.52 -3.02 -4.27
CA ALA A 125 17.35 -3.01 -5.14
C ALA A 125 16.06 -3.34 -4.36
N ILE A 126 16.12 -4.30 -3.43
CA ILE A 126 15.03 -4.65 -2.52
C ILE A 126 14.68 -3.46 -1.62
N GLU A 127 15.66 -2.90 -0.92
CA GLU A 127 15.47 -1.77 -0.02
C GLU A 127 14.86 -0.56 -0.76
N MET A 128 15.30 -0.31 -2.00
CA MET A 128 14.74 0.75 -2.84
C MET A 128 13.29 0.46 -3.19
N ALA A 129 12.94 -0.77 -3.55
CA ALA A 129 11.56 -1.15 -3.89
C ALA A 129 10.64 -1.00 -2.69
N LEU A 130 11.04 -1.50 -1.52
CA LEU A 130 10.27 -1.39 -0.28
C LEU A 130 10.09 0.06 0.17
N GLY A 131 11.16 0.86 0.14
CA GLY A 131 11.12 2.27 0.49
C GLY A 131 10.16 3.07 -0.39
N ARG A 132 10.21 2.86 -1.72
CA ARG A 132 9.28 3.51 -2.66
C ARG A 132 7.84 3.06 -2.46
N TYR A 133 7.62 1.77 -2.18
CA TYR A 133 6.28 1.26 -1.90
C TYR A 133 5.67 1.89 -0.65
N ALA A 134 6.45 1.99 0.42
CA ALA A 134 6.03 2.63 1.66
C ALA A 134 5.72 4.13 1.46
N GLU A 135 6.52 4.85 0.66
CA GLU A 135 6.28 6.25 0.30
C GLU A 135 4.97 6.42 -0.46
N LEU A 136 4.74 5.61 -1.52
CA LEU A 136 3.50 5.63 -2.28
C LEU A 136 2.27 5.34 -1.41
N ALA A 137 2.34 4.33 -0.56
CA ALA A 137 1.26 3.99 0.37
C ALA A 137 0.98 5.10 1.39
N SER A 138 2.00 5.88 1.79
CA SER A 138 1.84 7.05 2.65
C SER A 138 1.13 8.19 1.93
N LEU A 139 1.58 8.52 0.72
CA LEU A 139 0.98 9.58 -0.10
C LEU A 139 -0.49 9.31 -0.41
N GLU A 140 -0.85 8.06 -0.70
CA GLU A 140 -2.24 7.67 -0.96
C GLU A 140 -3.13 7.80 0.27
N ARG A 141 -2.63 7.43 1.45
CA ARG A 141 -3.35 7.66 2.72
C ARG A 141 -3.59 9.15 2.97
N ASP A 142 -2.61 10.00 2.67
CA ASP A 142 -2.74 11.45 2.83
C ASP A 142 -3.77 12.03 1.86
N VAL A 143 -3.77 11.59 0.60
CA VAL A 143 -4.79 11.97 -0.39
C VAL A 143 -6.18 11.50 0.06
N GLY A 144 -6.32 10.26 0.54
CA GLY A 144 -7.58 9.73 1.07
C GLY A 144 -8.11 10.56 2.25
N ASN A 145 -7.24 10.88 3.21
CA ASN A 145 -7.58 11.71 4.36
C ASN A 145 -8.01 13.13 3.96
N LEU A 146 -7.35 13.73 2.96
CA LEU A 146 -7.71 15.06 2.44
C LEU A 146 -9.06 15.04 1.73
N ALA A 147 -9.33 14.01 0.93
CA ALA A 147 -10.61 13.83 0.26
C ALA A 147 -11.76 13.68 1.27
N GLU A 148 -11.57 12.85 2.31
CA GLU A 148 -12.54 12.67 3.39
C GLU A 148 -12.83 14.00 4.11
N ARG A 149 -11.80 14.73 4.51
CA ARG A 149 -11.95 16.05 5.15
C ARG A 149 -12.69 17.06 4.27
N LEU A 150 -12.48 17.00 2.96
CA LEU A 150 -13.19 17.87 2.02
C LEU A 150 -14.68 17.53 1.96
N GLU A 151 -15.04 16.27 1.91
CA GLU A 151 -16.43 15.83 1.91
C GLU A 151 -17.12 16.10 3.26
N GLU A 152 -16.42 15.90 4.37
CA GLU A 152 -16.91 16.30 5.70
C GLU A 152 -17.25 17.81 5.73
N ARG A 153 -16.35 18.65 5.23
CA ARG A 153 -16.56 20.11 5.17
C ARG A 153 -17.74 20.48 4.28
N LYS A 154 -17.85 19.89 3.09
CA LYS A 154 -18.98 20.13 2.19
C LYS A 154 -20.32 19.76 2.86
N THR A 155 -20.37 18.65 3.58
CA THR A 155 -21.55 18.19 4.30
C THR A 155 -21.93 19.17 5.40
N ILE A 156 -20.97 19.68 6.16
CA ILE A 156 -21.19 20.70 7.20
C ILE A 156 -21.69 22.01 6.58
N ASP A 157 -21.10 22.46 5.48
CA ASP A 157 -21.53 23.70 4.82
C ASP A 157 -22.94 23.57 4.23
N ARG A 158 -23.29 22.41 3.67
CA ARG A 158 -24.66 22.12 3.22
C ARG A 158 -25.67 22.15 4.39
N ALA A 159 -25.32 21.53 5.52
CA ALA A 159 -26.18 21.54 6.72
C ALA A 159 -26.40 22.96 7.28
N LYS A 160 -25.31 23.78 7.27
CA LYS A 160 -25.47 25.21 7.64
C LYS A 160 -26.46 25.92 6.69
N GLY A 161 -26.33 25.68 5.38
CA GLY A 161 -27.26 26.20 4.38
C GLY A 161 -28.69 25.81 4.65
N VAL A 162 -29.00 24.54 4.94
CA VAL A 162 -30.33 24.06 5.31
C VAL A 162 -30.87 24.78 6.56
N LEU A 163 -30.03 24.91 7.59
CA LEU A 163 -30.43 25.60 8.86
C LEU A 163 -30.66 27.09 8.65
N MET A 164 -29.93 27.73 7.76
CA MET A 164 -30.10 29.15 7.43
C MET A 164 -31.36 29.36 6.58
N ASP A 165 -31.55 28.58 5.53
CA ASP A 165 -32.64 28.77 4.55
C ASP A 165 -33.99 28.32 5.08
N GLN A 166 -34.06 27.20 5.78
CA GLN A 166 -35.32 26.60 6.25
C GLN A 166 -35.71 27.01 7.68
N HIS A 167 -34.71 27.35 8.51
CA HIS A 167 -34.95 27.66 9.93
C HIS A 167 -34.51 29.07 10.33
N GLY A 168 -34.15 29.94 9.38
CA GLY A 168 -33.84 31.35 9.61
C GLY A 168 -32.66 31.63 10.52
N LYS A 169 -31.75 30.65 10.69
CA LYS A 169 -30.56 30.81 11.54
C LYS A 169 -29.46 31.61 10.83
N THR A 170 -28.70 32.35 11.60
CA THR A 170 -27.43 32.89 11.13
C THR A 170 -26.39 31.77 11.01
N GLU A 171 -25.31 31.98 10.26
CA GLU A 171 -24.23 30.99 10.11
C GLU A 171 -23.64 30.59 11.46
N GLN A 172 -23.47 31.54 12.39
CA GLN A 172 -22.97 31.28 13.73
C GLN A 172 -23.92 30.41 14.56
N GLU A 173 -25.23 30.66 14.46
CA GLU A 173 -26.24 29.86 15.16
C GLU A 173 -26.34 28.46 14.58
N ALA A 174 -26.25 28.31 13.26
CA ALA A 174 -26.25 27.03 12.59
C ALA A 174 -25.03 26.20 13.02
N TRP A 175 -23.83 26.80 13.03
CA TRP A 175 -22.61 26.13 13.50
C TRP A 175 -22.70 25.72 14.97
N ARG A 176 -23.17 26.63 15.84
CA ARG A 176 -23.36 26.34 17.28
C ARG A 176 -24.35 25.20 17.51
N PHE A 177 -25.43 25.16 16.74
CA PHE A 177 -26.41 24.07 16.78
C PHE A 177 -25.78 22.73 16.45
N LEU A 178 -25.04 22.65 15.33
CA LEU A 178 -24.32 21.42 14.94
C LEU A 178 -23.34 20.94 16.02
N GLN A 179 -22.59 21.87 16.63
CA GLN A 179 -21.65 21.54 17.71
C GLN A 179 -22.38 21.03 18.96
N GLN A 180 -23.45 21.68 19.39
CA GLN A 180 -24.21 21.27 20.56
C GLN A 180 -24.84 19.89 20.39
N GLN A 181 -25.41 19.61 19.22
CA GLN A 181 -25.95 18.29 18.89
C GLN A 181 -24.86 17.21 18.85
N ALA A 182 -23.69 17.52 18.30
CA ALA A 182 -22.56 16.60 18.28
C ALA A 182 -22.07 16.25 19.71
N MET A 183 -21.95 17.25 20.56
CA MET A 183 -21.57 17.06 21.98
C MET A 183 -22.65 16.29 22.76
N HIS A 184 -23.91 16.61 22.58
CA HIS A 184 -25.01 15.95 23.29
C HIS A 184 -25.11 14.47 22.93
N ASN A 185 -24.95 14.14 21.64
CA ASN A 185 -25.07 12.78 21.13
C ASN A 185 -23.74 12.01 21.12
N ARG A 186 -22.61 12.64 21.47
CA ARG A 186 -21.26 12.09 21.46
C ARG A 186 -20.84 11.51 20.11
N ILE A 187 -21.20 12.21 19.03
CA ILE A 187 -20.86 11.88 17.65
C ILE A 187 -20.09 13.05 17.00
N LYS A 188 -19.50 12.80 15.83
CA LYS A 188 -18.78 13.86 15.11
C LYS A 188 -19.75 14.90 14.53
N VAL A 189 -19.27 16.14 14.35
CA VAL A 189 -20.09 17.24 13.80
C VAL A 189 -20.60 16.93 12.40
N HIS A 190 -19.80 16.24 11.56
CA HIS A 190 -20.23 15.88 10.21
C HIS A 190 -21.35 14.84 10.19
N ASP A 191 -21.43 13.94 11.20
CA ASP A 191 -22.55 12.99 11.32
C ASP A 191 -23.85 13.70 11.64
N VAL A 192 -23.78 14.70 12.52
CA VAL A 192 -24.95 15.60 12.79
C VAL A 192 -25.31 16.34 11.53
N ALA A 193 -24.34 16.91 10.83
CA ALA A 193 -24.57 17.65 9.60
C ALA A 193 -25.28 16.80 8.54
N ARG A 194 -24.89 15.53 8.38
CA ARG A 194 -25.57 14.58 7.49
C ARG A 194 -27.04 14.42 7.88
N ARG A 195 -27.32 14.17 9.15
CA ARG A 195 -28.71 14.04 9.67
C ARG A 195 -29.56 15.29 9.48
N VAL A 196 -28.95 16.46 9.57
CA VAL A 196 -29.64 17.73 9.26
C VAL A 196 -29.99 17.83 7.78
N VAL A 197 -29.04 17.46 6.89
CA VAL A 197 -29.28 17.44 5.44
C VAL A 197 -30.36 16.42 5.06
N ASP A 198 -30.39 15.27 5.74
CA ASP A 198 -31.37 14.20 5.52
C ASP A 198 -32.75 14.51 6.19
N GLY A 199 -32.86 15.62 6.93
CA GLY A 199 -34.09 16.04 7.60
C GLY A 199 -34.40 15.27 8.88
N GLU A 200 -33.49 14.50 9.43
CA GLU A 200 -33.66 13.70 10.65
C GLU A 200 -33.48 14.53 11.93
N VAL A 201 -32.75 15.64 11.86
CA VAL A 201 -32.46 16.54 12.98
C VAL A 201 -32.79 17.97 12.58
N THR A 202 -33.71 18.58 13.32
CA THR A 202 -34.13 19.98 13.17
C THR A 202 -33.91 20.71 14.47
N PRO A 203 -33.74 22.05 14.42
CA PRO A 203 -33.61 22.89 15.62
C PRO A 203 -34.87 22.96 16.47
#